data_5d24e4208aed640f600c2a88688cd024
#
_entry.id   5d24e4208aed640f600c2a88688cd024
#
_cell.length_a   1.000
_cell.length_b   1.000
_cell.length_c   1.000
_cell.angle_alpha   90.00
_cell.angle_beta   90.00
_cell.angle_gamma   90.00
#
_symmetry.space_group_name_H-M   'P 1'
#
loop_
_entity.id
_entity.type
_entity.pdbx_description
1 polymer ?
#
loop_
_entity_poly.entity_id
_entity_poly.type
_entity_poly.pdbx_seq_one_letter_code
_entity_poly.pdbx_strand_id
1 'polypeptide(L)'
;MCSKKIRNLILCFGFMLGLHAEESMTEENTPKDAPIFLEEKRAQTLEFEENKEAKKKIDEKSLLEEIHKKKRQLYMLKGELHEKNESILFQRMAKNKSGFFIGVILGDIGINAHPNARSYESFEPLNNIQASPLLYGLRSGYQKYFANGISALRFYGEYLGGAMKGFKSDSLASYQTASLNIDLLMDKPIDKEKRFALGIFGGVGVGWNGMYQNLKEIKGYSQPNAFGLVLNLGVSMTLNLKHRFELALKMPPLKETSQTFLYYFKSTNIYYISYNYLL
;
A
#
# COMPACT_ATOMS: atom_id res chain seq x y z
N MET A 1 2.47 25.21 -22.48
CA MET A 1 2.48 26.52 -21.81
C MET A 1 3.14 26.39 -20.47
N CYS A 2 4.24 27.03 -20.42
CA CYS A 2 5.28 27.15 -19.41
C CYS A 2 4.88 28.20 -18.38
N SER A 3 5.20 28.03 -17.09
CA SER A 3 5.56 29.13 -16.18
C SER A 3 5.78 28.52 -14.77
N LYS A 4 7.02 28.46 -14.31
CA LYS A 4 7.82 29.45 -13.56
C LYS A 4 7.28 29.75 -12.16
N LYS A 5 8.10 29.35 -11.15
CA LYS A 5 8.86 30.15 -10.18
C LYS A 5 9.32 29.23 -9.05
N ILE A 6 10.48 28.86 -8.84
CA ILE A 6 11.85 29.39 -8.58
C ILE A 6 11.86 30.69 -7.78
N ARG A 7 12.67 30.60 -6.72
CA ARG A 7 13.28 31.60 -5.86
C ARG A 7 12.50 32.02 -4.62
N ASN A 8 13.06 31.62 -3.45
CA ASN A 8 13.80 32.61 -2.66
C ASN A 8 14.80 31.93 -1.73
N LEU A 9 16.01 32.09 -2.12
CA LEU A 9 17.24 31.99 -1.35
C LEU A 9 17.42 33.34 -0.65
N ILE A 10 17.48 33.38 0.66
CA ILE A 10 17.95 34.55 1.37
C ILE A 10 19.04 34.10 2.33
N LEU A 11 20.19 34.43 1.89
CA LEU A 11 21.36 34.88 2.57
C LEU A 11 21.04 35.73 3.79
N CYS A 12 21.62 35.38 4.91
CA CYS A 12 21.99 36.32 5.94
C CYS A 12 23.50 36.23 6.12
N PHE A 13 24.16 37.13 5.49
CA PHE A 13 25.57 37.46 5.68
C PHE A 13 25.74 38.21 6.98
N GLY A 14 26.68 37.75 7.78
CA GLY A 14 27.15 38.42 8.95
C GLY A 14 27.89 39.70 8.62
N PHE A 15 27.81 40.63 9.51
CA PHE A 15 28.64 41.80 9.50
C PHE A 15 29.61 41.71 10.65
N MET A 16 30.85 41.42 10.31
CA MET A 16 32.02 41.75 11.09
C MET A 16 32.39 43.20 10.73
N LEU A 17 32.46 44.06 11.67
CA LEU A 17 33.25 45.26 11.54
C LEU A 17 33.89 45.58 12.89
N GLY A 18 35.17 45.36 12.90
CA GLY A 18 36.06 45.93 13.88
C GLY A 18 36.22 47.42 13.68
N LEU A 19 36.39 48.11 14.73
CA LEU A 19 36.94 49.45 14.72
C LEU A 19 38.06 49.50 15.77
N HIS A 20 39.24 49.58 15.18
CA HIS A 20 40.42 50.14 15.83
C HIS A 20 40.19 51.64 16.06
N ALA A 21 40.57 52.10 17.20
CA ALA A 21 40.98 53.48 17.41
C ALA A 21 42.16 53.47 18.37
N GLU A 22 43.26 53.86 17.78
CA GLU A 22 44.51 54.22 18.43
C GLU A 22 44.42 55.62 19.06
N GLU A 23 45.48 55.85 19.91
CA GLU A 23 45.98 57.16 20.37
C GLU A 23 45.31 57.70 21.63
N SER A 24 46.04 58.22 22.53
CA SER A 24 47.37 58.83 22.55
C SER A 24 47.90 58.87 23.97
N MET A 25 49.24 58.88 24.09
CA MET A 25 50.01 59.18 25.29
C MET A 25 49.73 60.56 25.78
N THR A 26 49.65 60.71 27.10
CA THR A 26 50.18 61.84 27.77
C THR A 26 50.74 61.36 29.11
N GLU A 27 52.07 61.46 29.19
CA GLU A 27 52.81 61.49 30.46
C GLU A 27 52.39 62.73 31.26
N GLU A 28 52.11 62.56 32.59
CA GLU A 28 52.50 63.58 33.55
C GLU A 28 52.41 63.05 35.00
N ASN A 29 53.53 63.10 35.62
CA ASN A 29 53.82 63.36 37.03
C ASN A 29 53.17 62.50 38.11
N THR A 30 53.99 61.64 38.68
CA THR A 30 53.86 61.00 39.96
C THR A 30 54.13 62.00 41.07
N PRO A 31 53.33 62.02 42.17
CA PRO A 31 53.79 62.23 43.52
C PRO A 31 53.92 60.87 44.24
N LYS A 32 55.12 60.59 44.65
CA LYS A 32 55.45 59.58 45.66
C LYS A 32 54.79 60.01 46.96
N ASP A 33 53.90 59.11 47.48
CA ASP A 33 53.55 58.80 48.84
C ASP A 33 52.08 58.47 49.01
N ALA A 34 51.72 57.19 48.76
CA ALA A 34 50.62 56.48 49.42
C ALA A 34 50.47 55.01 48.88
N PRO A 35 51.27 54.07 49.34
CA PRO A 35 51.20 52.68 48.82
C PRO A 35 50.11 51.81 49.46
N ILE A 36 49.50 52.17 50.59
CA ILE A 36 48.61 51.23 51.30
C ILE A 36 47.14 51.40 50.94
N PHE A 37 46.65 52.59 50.65
CA PHE A 37 45.24 52.85 50.37
C PHE A 37 44.82 52.47 48.92
N LEU A 38 45.78 52.39 47.99
CA LEU A 38 45.60 52.02 46.64
C LEU A 38 45.50 50.49 46.42
N GLU A 39 46.19 49.72 47.26
CA GLU A 39 46.15 48.26 47.21
C GLU A 39 44.81 47.71 47.70
N GLU A 40 44.28 48.27 48.79
CA GLU A 40 42.99 47.87 49.35
C GLU A 40 41.80 48.18 48.38
N LYS A 41 41.83 49.33 47.70
CA LYS A 41 40.85 49.64 46.62
C LYS A 41 41.03 48.77 45.41
N ARG A 42 42.26 48.41 45.06
CA ARG A 42 42.48 47.45 43.94
C ARG A 42 41.98 46.06 44.28
N ALA A 43 42.23 45.59 45.50
CA ALA A 43 41.73 44.30 45.96
C ALA A 43 40.20 44.25 45.97
N GLN A 44 39.52 45.30 46.47
CA GLN A 44 38.05 45.39 46.46
C GLN A 44 37.45 45.48 44.99
N THR A 45 38.17 46.18 44.12
CA THR A 45 37.71 46.27 42.72
C THR A 45 37.87 44.92 41.96
N LEU A 46 38.96 44.21 42.22
CA LEU A 46 39.19 42.88 41.65
C LEU A 46 38.20 41.85 42.22
N GLU A 47 37.89 41.83 43.49
CA GLU A 47 36.86 40.97 44.09
C GLU A 47 35.46 41.31 43.55
N PHE A 48 35.15 42.57 43.27
CA PHE A 48 33.88 42.99 42.69
C PHE A 48 33.77 42.57 41.23
N GLU A 49 34.82 42.65 40.41
CA GLU A 49 34.86 42.19 39.03
C GLU A 49 34.82 40.69 38.95
N GLU A 50 35.56 39.98 39.82
CA GLU A 50 35.56 38.53 39.89
C GLU A 50 34.18 37.97 40.30
N ASN A 51 33.50 38.58 41.26
CA ASN A 51 32.12 38.26 41.64
C ASN A 51 31.11 38.58 40.53
N LYS A 52 31.31 39.61 39.73
CA LYS A 52 30.46 39.98 38.61
C LYS A 52 30.64 39.01 37.45
N GLU A 53 31.87 38.57 37.15
CA GLU A 53 32.15 37.54 36.15
C GLU A 53 31.64 36.16 36.58
N ALA A 54 31.80 35.79 37.85
CA ALA A 54 31.27 34.54 38.38
C ALA A 54 29.73 34.49 38.31
N LYS A 55 29.06 35.60 38.64
CA LYS A 55 27.61 35.71 38.53
C LYS A 55 27.14 35.66 37.09
N LYS A 56 27.88 36.26 36.15
CA LYS A 56 27.60 36.21 34.71
C LYS A 56 27.79 34.80 34.16
N LYS A 57 28.83 34.07 34.57
CA LYS A 57 29.06 32.65 34.18
C LYS A 57 28.00 31.69 34.73
N ILE A 58 27.49 31.94 35.94
CA ILE A 58 26.41 31.14 36.54
C ILE A 58 25.09 31.37 35.75
N ASP A 59 24.81 32.61 35.40
CA ASP A 59 23.61 32.99 34.64
C ASP A 59 23.63 32.43 33.19
N GLU A 60 24.80 32.46 32.56
CA GLU A 60 25.03 31.87 31.24
C GLU A 60 24.87 30.34 31.25
N LYS A 61 25.34 29.66 32.27
CA LYS A 61 25.19 28.21 32.42
C LYS A 61 23.71 27.80 32.63
N SER A 62 23.00 28.56 33.48
CA SER A 62 21.56 28.31 33.70
C SER A 62 20.75 28.52 32.44
N LEU A 63 21.07 29.55 31.66
CA LEU A 63 20.46 29.85 30.38
C LEU A 63 20.71 28.72 29.35
N LEU A 64 21.93 28.20 29.27
CA LEU A 64 22.29 27.09 28.43
C LEU A 64 21.52 25.80 28.79
N GLU A 65 21.37 25.53 30.08
CA GLU A 65 20.56 24.38 30.55
C GLU A 65 19.09 24.54 30.16
N GLU A 66 18.52 25.72 30.27
CA GLU A 66 17.16 25.99 29.84
C GLU A 66 16.97 25.84 28.32
N ILE A 67 17.93 26.33 27.54
CA ILE A 67 17.95 26.14 26.09
C ILE A 67 17.99 24.66 25.73
N HIS A 68 18.82 23.87 26.38
CA HIS A 68 18.91 22.43 26.16
C HIS A 68 17.61 21.71 26.56
N LYS A 69 16.95 22.12 27.62
CA LYS A 69 15.66 21.61 28.07
C LYS A 69 14.57 21.92 27.04
N LYS A 70 14.50 23.17 26.59
CA LYS A 70 13.53 23.60 25.55
C LYS A 70 13.77 22.89 24.19
N LYS A 71 15.05 22.71 23.82
CA LYS A 71 15.38 21.93 22.60
C LYS A 71 14.87 20.48 22.70
N ARG A 72 15.09 19.80 23.83
CA ARG A 72 14.56 18.43 24.03
C ARG A 72 13.04 18.40 23.95
N GLN A 73 12.35 19.33 24.59
CA GLN A 73 10.88 19.43 24.50
C GLN A 73 10.41 19.66 23.06
N LEU A 74 11.10 20.50 22.30
CA LEU A 74 10.79 20.76 20.89
C LEU A 74 10.95 19.50 20.02
N TYR A 75 12.00 18.69 20.26
CA TYR A 75 12.18 17.41 19.55
C TYR A 75 11.08 16.41 19.86
N MET A 76 10.67 16.31 21.13
CA MET A 76 9.56 15.44 21.55
C MET A 76 8.25 15.87 20.90
N LEU A 77 7.91 17.15 20.97
CA LEU A 77 6.70 17.69 20.33
C LEU A 77 6.69 17.55 18.81
N LYS A 78 7.84 17.70 18.16
CA LYS A 78 7.96 17.45 16.72
C LYS A 78 7.72 15.97 16.38
N GLY A 79 8.22 15.04 17.21
CA GLY A 79 7.97 13.61 17.06
C GLY A 79 6.47 13.28 17.18
N GLU A 80 5.83 13.77 18.24
CA GLU A 80 4.40 13.56 18.47
C GLU A 80 3.52 14.15 17.34
N LEU A 81 3.89 15.35 16.87
CA LEU A 81 3.20 15.99 15.75
C LEU A 81 3.33 15.19 14.45
N HIS A 82 4.53 14.65 14.20
CA HIS A 82 4.77 13.81 13.03
C HIS A 82 3.94 12.54 13.08
N GLU A 83 3.92 11.85 14.21
CA GLU A 83 3.13 10.65 14.44
C GLU A 83 1.61 10.90 14.28
N LYS A 84 1.11 12.00 14.86
CA LYS A 84 -0.29 12.40 14.70
C LYS A 84 -0.63 12.70 13.23
N ASN A 85 0.23 13.42 12.52
CA ASN A 85 -0.01 13.73 11.11
C ASN A 85 -0.01 12.46 10.24
N GLU A 86 0.91 11.54 10.50
CA GLU A 86 0.92 10.23 9.83
C GLU A 86 -0.37 9.46 10.10
N SER A 87 -0.81 9.37 11.35
CA SER A 87 -2.04 8.69 11.74
C SER A 87 -3.27 9.28 11.01
N ILE A 88 -3.37 10.60 10.93
CA ILE A 88 -4.44 11.29 10.20
C ILE A 88 -4.40 10.96 8.69
N LEU A 89 -3.21 10.93 8.10
CA LEU A 89 -3.04 10.55 6.69
C LEU A 89 -3.49 9.12 6.43
N PHE A 90 -3.11 8.17 7.29
CA PHE A 90 -3.55 6.78 7.18
C PHE A 90 -5.07 6.63 7.33
N GLN A 91 -5.68 7.32 8.29
CA GLN A 91 -7.12 7.31 8.45
C GLN A 91 -7.87 7.89 7.24
N ARG A 92 -7.38 8.99 6.66
CA ARG A 92 -7.94 9.56 5.42
C ARG A 92 -7.79 8.60 4.25
N MET A 93 -6.61 7.97 4.11
CA MET A 93 -6.38 6.96 3.08
C MET A 93 -7.32 5.77 3.27
N ALA A 94 -7.49 5.26 4.49
CA ALA A 94 -8.42 4.18 4.79
C ALA A 94 -9.85 4.53 4.39
N LYS A 95 -10.31 5.74 4.72
CA LYS A 95 -11.64 6.24 4.33
C LYS A 95 -11.79 6.29 2.81
N ASN A 96 -10.82 6.86 2.11
CA ASN A 96 -10.88 7.05 0.66
C ASN A 96 -10.71 5.75 -0.14
N LYS A 97 -10.11 4.71 0.43
CA LYS A 97 -9.98 3.38 -0.15
C LYS A 97 -11.11 2.42 0.23
N SER A 98 -12.01 2.84 1.12
CA SER A 98 -13.16 2.04 1.55
C SER A 98 -14.40 2.44 0.77
N GLY A 99 -15.17 1.45 0.30
CA GLY A 99 -16.39 1.70 -0.44
C GLY A 99 -16.78 0.54 -1.35
N PHE A 100 -17.82 0.78 -2.12
CA PHE A 100 -18.23 -0.14 -3.18
C PHE A 100 -17.27 -0.02 -4.38
N PHE A 101 -17.07 -1.13 -5.03
CA PHE A 101 -16.26 -1.18 -6.25
C PHE A 101 -16.91 -2.05 -7.32
N ILE A 102 -16.55 -1.77 -8.56
CA ILE A 102 -16.85 -2.58 -9.74
C ILE A 102 -15.55 -2.89 -10.46
N GLY A 103 -15.48 -4.03 -11.12
CA GLY A 103 -14.27 -4.43 -11.83
C GLY A 103 -14.55 -5.36 -13.00
N VAL A 104 -13.57 -5.37 -13.89
CA VAL A 104 -13.51 -6.28 -15.03
C VAL A 104 -12.36 -7.26 -14.86
N ILE A 105 -12.52 -8.46 -15.35
CA ILE A 105 -11.56 -9.55 -15.23
C ILE A 105 -11.28 -10.11 -16.63
N LEU A 106 -10.01 -10.39 -16.89
CA LEU A 106 -9.56 -11.13 -18.06
C LEU A 106 -8.58 -12.20 -17.57
N GLY A 107 -8.81 -13.46 -17.98
CA GLY A 107 -7.98 -14.56 -17.52
C GLY A 107 -8.04 -15.76 -18.45
N ASP A 108 -7.37 -16.81 -18.02
CA ASP A 108 -7.40 -18.09 -18.70
C ASP A 108 -7.51 -19.24 -17.69
N ILE A 109 -7.94 -20.42 -18.18
CA ILE A 109 -8.09 -21.63 -17.40
C ILE A 109 -7.73 -22.85 -18.27
N GLY A 110 -6.93 -23.76 -17.73
CA GLY A 110 -6.74 -25.07 -18.37
C GLY A 110 -7.91 -26.00 -18.08
N ILE A 111 -8.46 -26.59 -19.14
CA ILE A 111 -9.55 -27.55 -19.06
C ILE A 111 -9.13 -28.84 -19.73
N ASN A 112 -9.20 -29.93 -18.98
CA ASN A 112 -8.98 -31.29 -19.48
C ASN A 112 -10.28 -32.07 -19.32
N ALA A 113 -10.83 -32.57 -20.43
CA ALA A 113 -12.01 -33.42 -20.40
C ALA A 113 -11.74 -34.70 -21.22
N HIS A 114 -12.06 -35.84 -20.63
CA HIS A 114 -11.85 -37.14 -21.21
C HIS A 114 -13.20 -37.89 -21.28
N PRO A 115 -13.48 -38.58 -22.37
CA PRO A 115 -14.65 -39.45 -22.42
C PRO A 115 -14.50 -40.65 -21.50
N ASN A 116 -15.56 -41.06 -20.84
CA ASN A 116 -15.56 -42.23 -19.96
C ASN A 116 -15.59 -43.52 -20.84
N ALA A 117 -14.73 -44.48 -20.51
CA ALA A 117 -14.59 -45.72 -21.26
C ALA A 117 -15.89 -46.58 -21.40
N ARG A 118 -16.87 -46.36 -20.52
CA ARG A 118 -18.17 -47.06 -20.57
C ARG A 118 -19.14 -46.55 -21.63
N SER A 119 -18.80 -45.42 -22.28
CA SER A 119 -19.68 -44.80 -23.30
C SER A 119 -19.35 -45.23 -24.75
N TYR A 120 -18.33 -46.06 -24.94
CA TYR A 120 -17.83 -46.43 -26.27
C TYR A 120 -18.73 -47.41 -27.06
N GLU A 121 -19.69 -48.07 -26.40
CA GLU A 121 -20.49 -49.11 -27.11
C GLU A 121 -21.61 -48.58 -28.02
N SER A 122 -21.88 -47.26 -28.03
CA SER A 122 -23.05 -46.77 -28.78
C SER A 122 -22.90 -45.45 -29.51
N PHE A 123 -21.72 -44.79 -29.53
CA PHE A 123 -21.58 -43.43 -30.08
C PHE A 123 -20.30 -43.22 -30.86
N GLU A 124 -20.33 -42.23 -31.79
CA GLU A 124 -19.15 -41.74 -32.49
C GLU A 124 -17.99 -41.44 -31.52
N PRO A 125 -16.75 -41.67 -31.93
CA PRO A 125 -15.58 -41.44 -31.07
C PRO A 125 -15.51 -39.97 -30.65
N LEU A 126 -15.67 -39.74 -29.36
CA LEU A 126 -15.61 -38.42 -28.80
C LEU A 126 -14.13 -38.08 -28.48
N ASN A 127 -13.72 -36.90 -28.88
CA ASN A 127 -12.34 -36.46 -28.73
C ASN A 127 -12.03 -36.01 -27.28
N ASN A 128 -10.81 -36.28 -26.82
CA ASN A 128 -10.28 -35.63 -25.62
C ASN A 128 -10.21 -34.13 -25.88
N ILE A 129 -10.66 -33.34 -24.89
CA ILE A 129 -10.52 -31.89 -24.94
C ILE A 129 -9.38 -31.48 -24.04
N GLN A 130 -8.40 -30.79 -24.62
CA GLN A 130 -7.46 -29.94 -23.91
C GLN A 130 -7.66 -28.53 -24.43
N ALA A 131 -8.15 -27.65 -23.60
CA ALA A 131 -8.46 -26.27 -23.97
C ALA A 131 -8.00 -25.29 -22.90
N SER A 132 -7.58 -24.13 -23.34
CA SER A 132 -7.27 -22.98 -22.50
C SER A 132 -8.12 -21.79 -22.97
N PRO A 133 -9.42 -21.76 -22.62
CA PRO A 133 -10.30 -20.69 -23.04
C PRO A 133 -9.95 -19.39 -22.34
N LEU A 134 -9.95 -18.30 -23.10
CA LEU A 134 -9.92 -16.96 -22.55
C LEU A 134 -11.21 -16.70 -21.77
N LEU A 135 -11.06 -16.31 -20.51
CA LEU A 135 -12.17 -15.95 -19.63
C LEU A 135 -12.27 -14.43 -19.51
N TYR A 136 -13.47 -13.93 -19.56
CA TYR A 136 -13.79 -12.54 -19.26
C TYR A 136 -14.94 -12.49 -18.26
N GLY A 137 -14.93 -11.45 -17.43
CA GLY A 137 -15.94 -11.37 -16.39
C GLY A 137 -16.01 -10.03 -15.70
N LEU A 138 -16.97 -9.99 -14.79
CA LEU A 138 -17.26 -8.83 -13.97
C LEU A 138 -17.20 -9.22 -12.51
N ARG A 139 -16.83 -8.26 -11.68
CA ARG A 139 -16.95 -8.37 -10.22
C ARG A 139 -17.47 -7.08 -9.62
N SER A 140 -18.15 -7.21 -8.50
CA SER A 140 -18.56 -6.08 -7.68
C SER A 140 -18.63 -6.47 -6.22
N GLY A 141 -18.42 -5.50 -5.36
CA GLY A 141 -18.44 -5.76 -3.93
C GLY A 141 -18.13 -4.52 -3.10
N TYR A 142 -17.78 -4.77 -1.87
CA TYR A 142 -17.44 -3.75 -0.89
C TYR A 142 -16.10 -4.09 -0.24
N GLN A 143 -15.24 -3.07 -0.08
CA GLN A 143 -14.00 -3.18 0.68
C GLN A 143 -13.95 -2.19 1.83
N LYS A 144 -13.38 -2.61 2.95
CA LYS A 144 -13.23 -1.79 4.15
C LYS A 144 -11.79 -1.84 4.64
N TYR A 145 -11.09 -0.72 4.56
CA TYR A 145 -9.76 -0.56 5.15
C TYR A 145 -9.86 -0.28 6.65
N PHE A 146 -8.97 -0.89 7.42
CA PHE A 146 -8.80 -0.60 8.83
C PHE A 146 -8.11 0.77 9.05
N ALA A 147 -8.12 1.26 10.28
CA ALA A 147 -7.55 2.57 10.62
C ALA A 147 -6.06 2.74 10.27
N ASN A 148 -5.32 1.64 10.18
CA ASN A 148 -3.92 1.64 9.71
C ASN A 148 -3.77 1.99 8.22
N GLY A 149 -4.87 2.00 7.44
CA GLY A 149 -4.88 2.30 6.01
C GLY A 149 -4.12 1.31 5.12
N ILE A 150 -3.56 0.25 5.69
CA ILE A 150 -2.74 -0.76 5.02
C ILE A 150 -3.54 -2.04 4.80
N SER A 151 -4.24 -2.50 5.84
CA SER A 151 -4.99 -3.75 5.79
C SER A 151 -6.48 -3.49 5.54
N ALA A 152 -7.14 -4.39 4.82
CA ALA A 152 -8.57 -4.31 4.54
C ALA A 152 -9.21 -5.69 4.40
N LEU A 153 -10.50 -5.73 4.62
CA LEU A 153 -11.37 -6.84 4.22
C LEU A 153 -12.17 -6.43 2.98
N ARG A 154 -12.32 -7.37 2.04
CA ARG A 154 -13.08 -7.21 0.82
C ARG A 154 -14.08 -8.35 0.68
N PHE A 155 -15.34 -8.00 0.41
CA PHE A 155 -16.42 -8.93 0.11
C PHE A 155 -16.91 -8.65 -1.30
N TYR A 156 -17.00 -9.68 -2.14
CA TYR A 156 -17.42 -9.48 -3.52
C TYR A 156 -18.01 -10.73 -4.16
N GLY A 157 -18.89 -10.49 -5.13
CA GLY A 157 -19.33 -11.46 -6.07
C GLY A 157 -18.65 -11.25 -7.43
N GLU A 158 -18.42 -12.34 -8.14
CA GLU A 158 -17.87 -12.30 -9.48
C GLU A 158 -18.47 -13.39 -10.38
N TYR A 159 -18.44 -13.10 -11.67
CA TYR A 159 -18.84 -14.02 -12.73
C TYR A 159 -17.82 -13.95 -13.85
N LEU A 160 -17.35 -15.12 -14.31
CA LEU A 160 -16.48 -15.26 -15.46
C LEU A 160 -17.08 -16.26 -16.44
N GLY A 161 -16.93 -15.99 -17.73
CA GLY A 161 -17.32 -16.87 -18.80
C GLY A 161 -16.31 -16.89 -19.93
N GLY A 162 -16.24 -18.00 -20.65
CA GLY A 162 -15.39 -18.15 -21.83
C GLY A 162 -15.93 -19.23 -22.77
N ALA A 163 -15.59 -19.12 -24.04
CA ALA A 163 -15.97 -20.09 -25.06
C ALA A 163 -14.76 -20.95 -25.46
N MET A 164 -15.00 -22.21 -25.74
CA MET A 164 -14.00 -23.16 -26.21
C MET A 164 -14.59 -24.11 -27.24
N LYS A 165 -13.72 -24.87 -27.93
CA LYS A 165 -14.18 -25.95 -28.80
C LYS A 165 -14.87 -27.04 -27.97
N GLY A 166 -15.96 -27.53 -28.45
CA GLY A 166 -16.72 -28.59 -27.82
C GLY A 166 -16.18 -30.00 -28.13
N PHE A 167 -16.87 -31.02 -27.63
CA PHE A 167 -16.51 -32.42 -27.79
C PHE A 167 -16.73 -32.95 -29.21
N LYS A 168 -17.67 -32.39 -29.98
CA LYS A 168 -17.82 -32.61 -31.42
C LYS A 168 -17.01 -31.60 -32.19
N SER A 169 -16.45 -31.98 -33.33
CA SER A 169 -15.49 -31.18 -34.12
C SER A 169 -15.96 -29.75 -34.41
N ASP A 170 -17.25 -29.52 -34.59
CA ASP A 170 -17.82 -28.22 -34.97
C ASP A 170 -18.71 -27.61 -33.87
N SER A 171 -18.67 -28.13 -32.66
CA SER A 171 -19.48 -27.63 -31.57
C SER A 171 -18.71 -26.63 -30.72
N LEU A 172 -19.43 -25.64 -30.17
CA LEU A 172 -18.92 -24.71 -29.16
C LEU A 172 -19.37 -25.16 -27.76
N ALA A 173 -18.45 -25.09 -26.83
CA ALA A 173 -18.72 -25.22 -25.41
C ALA A 173 -18.44 -23.90 -24.71
N SER A 174 -19.14 -23.61 -23.63
CA SER A 174 -18.86 -22.47 -22.77
C SER A 174 -18.51 -22.94 -21.39
N TYR A 175 -17.48 -22.34 -20.83
CA TYR A 175 -17.14 -22.47 -19.41
C TYR A 175 -17.66 -21.24 -18.65
N GLN A 176 -18.24 -21.46 -17.49
CA GLN A 176 -18.78 -20.40 -16.65
C GLN A 176 -18.43 -20.68 -15.19
N THR A 177 -18.11 -19.63 -14.45
CA THR A 177 -17.90 -19.71 -13.00
C THR A 177 -18.47 -18.47 -12.32
N ALA A 178 -19.11 -18.70 -11.18
CA ALA A 178 -19.62 -17.65 -10.31
C ALA A 178 -19.14 -17.92 -8.89
N SER A 179 -18.73 -16.90 -8.15
CA SER A 179 -18.30 -17.07 -6.77
C SER A 179 -18.60 -15.84 -5.89
N LEU A 180 -18.76 -16.12 -4.60
CA LEU A 180 -18.80 -15.13 -3.54
C LEU A 180 -17.54 -15.30 -2.70
N ASN A 181 -16.81 -14.23 -2.47
CA ASN A 181 -15.47 -14.26 -1.94
C ASN A 181 -15.28 -13.27 -0.80
N ILE A 182 -14.36 -13.62 0.11
CA ILE A 182 -13.86 -12.76 1.18
C ILE A 182 -12.34 -12.76 1.06
N ASP A 183 -11.74 -11.59 0.83
CA ASP A 183 -10.29 -11.42 0.75
C ASP A 183 -9.78 -10.52 1.87
N LEU A 184 -8.60 -10.85 2.39
CA LEU A 184 -7.77 -9.97 3.18
C LEU A 184 -6.79 -9.27 2.23
N LEU A 185 -6.75 -7.94 2.29
CA LEU A 185 -5.86 -7.10 1.51
C LEU A 185 -4.78 -6.50 2.41
N MET A 186 -3.56 -6.39 1.89
CA MET A 186 -2.45 -5.69 2.54
C MET A 186 -1.77 -4.81 1.49
N ASP A 187 -1.96 -3.49 1.58
CA ASP A 187 -1.46 -2.51 0.63
C ASP A 187 -0.45 -1.57 1.30
N LYS A 188 0.80 -1.61 0.89
CA LYS A 188 1.83 -0.70 1.36
C LYS A 188 1.92 0.52 0.46
N PRO A 189 1.71 1.75 0.97
CA PRO A 189 1.95 2.97 0.20
C PRO A 189 3.43 3.09 -0.17
N ILE A 190 3.73 3.51 -1.40
CA ILE A 190 5.09 3.67 -1.92
C ILE A 190 5.47 5.13 -2.14
N ASP A 191 4.52 6.04 -2.12
CA ASP A 191 4.71 7.47 -2.29
C ASP A 191 4.43 8.25 -0.99
N LYS A 192 4.99 9.46 -0.89
CA LYS A 192 4.82 10.34 0.28
C LYS A 192 3.37 10.81 0.46
N GLU A 193 2.65 10.99 -0.64
CA GLU A 193 1.24 11.40 -0.64
C GLU A 193 0.28 10.23 -0.42
N LYS A 194 0.83 9.00 -0.35
CA LYS A 194 0.08 7.75 -0.14
C LYS A 194 -1.02 7.50 -1.17
N ARG A 195 -0.82 8.01 -2.40
CA ARG A 195 -1.74 7.82 -3.54
C ARG A 195 -1.49 6.53 -4.29
N PHE A 196 -0.25 6.03 -4.24
CA PHE A 196 0.18 4.80 -4.89
C PHE A 196 0.48 3.75 -3.83
N ALA A 197 0.00 2.54 -4.05
CA ALA A 197 0.27 1.43 -3.15
C ALA A 197 0.51 0.14 -3.94
N LEU A 198 1.45 -0.67 -3.46
CA LEU A 198 1.60 -2.06 -3.86
C LEU A 198 1.05 -2.96 -2.76
N GLY A 199 0.39 -4.02 -3.14
CA GLY A 199 -0.26 -4.90 -2.19
C GLY A 199 -0.24 -6.35 -2.60
N ILE A 200 -0.58 -7.16 -1.62
CA ILE A 200 -0.88 -8.58 -1.77
C ILE A 200 -2.29 -8.81 -1.23
N PHE A 201 -2.93 -9.83 -1.72
CA PHE A 201 -4.20 -10.26 -1.17
C PHE A 201 -4.34 -11.77 -1.23
N GLY A 202 -5.14 -12.28 -0.33
CA GLY A 202 -5.52 -13.68 -0.31
C GLY A 202 -6.90 -13.82 0.30
N GLY A 203 -7.64 -14.82 -0.15
CA GLY A 203 -8.99 -15.00 0.33
C GLY A 203 -9.58 -16.36 -0.01
N VAL A 204 -10.77 -16.54 0.55
CA VAL A 204 -11.57 -17.75 0.39
C VAL A 204 -12.97 -17.37 -0.06
N GLY A 205 -13.61 -18.29 -0.73
CA GLY A 205 -14.99 -18.10 -1.18
C GLY A 205 -15.71 -19.42 -1.38
N VAL A 206 -16.93 -19.28 -1.81
CA VAL A 206 -17.74 -20.39 -2.30
C VAL A 206 -18.13 -20.07 -3.74
N GLY A 207 -18.07 -21.05 -4.60
CA GLY A 207 -18.34 -20.84 -6.00
C GLY A 207 -18.90 -22.06 -6.70
N TRP A 208 -19.43 -21.76 -7.84
CA TRP A 208 -19.95 -22.74 -8.78
C TRP A 208 -19.20 -22.58 -10.10
N ASN A 209 -18.88 -23.68 -10.73
CA ASN A 209 -18.40 -23.73 -12.09
C ASN A 209 -19.16 -24.73 -12.90
N GLY A 210 -19.31 -24.49 -14.18
CA GLY A 210 -20.02 -25.35 -15.09
C GLY A 210 -19.51 -25.21 -16.52
N MET A 211 -19.65 -26.29 -17.26
CA MET A 211 -19.38 -26.34 -18.69
C MET A 211 -20.68 -26.66 -19.44
N TYR A 212 -21.04 -25.80 -20.36
CA TYR A 212 -22.25 -25.91 -21.14
C TYR A 212 -21.92 -26.22 -22.61
N GLN A 213 -22.51 -27.28 -23.12
CA GLN A 213 -22.44 -27.63 -24.53
C GLN A 213 -23.81 -28.12 -25.01
N ASN A 214 -24.22 -27.71 -26.22
CA ASN A 214 -25.47 -28.15 -26.80
C ASN A 214 -25.30 -29.54 -27.47
N LEU A 215 -25.49 -30.59 -26.68
CA LEU A 215 -25.44 -31.98 -27.16
C LEU A 215 -26.82 -32.64 -27.06
N LYS A 216 -27.86 -31.97 -27.58
CA LYS A 216 -29.27 -32.45 -27.54
C LYS A 216 -29.49 -33.85 -28.09
N GLU A 217 -28.60 -34.30 -28.97
CA GLU A 217 -28.70 -35.60 -29.64
C GLU A 217 -28.20 -36.77 -28.78
N ILE A 218 -27.53 -36.50 -27.63
CA ILE A 218 -26.98 -37.55 -26.78
C ILE A 218 -27.91 -37.75 -25.59
N LYS A 219 -28.64 -38.86 -25.61
CA LYS A 219 -29.49 -39.29 -24.50
C LYS A 219 -28.63 -39.47 -23.22
N GLY A 220 -29.05 -38.86 -22.11
CA GLY A 220 -28.34 -38.98 -20.82
C GLY A 220 -27.18 -38.02 -20.64
N TYR A 221 -26.94 -37.06 -21.54
CA TYR A 221 -25.97 -36.01 -21.33
C TYR A 221 -26.43 -35.06 -20.22
N SER A 222 -25.65 -34.99 -19.16
CA SER A 222 -25.80 -34.00 -18.09
C SER A 222 -24.61 -33.02 -18.14
N GLN A 223 -24.88 -31.75 -18.01
CA GLN A 223 -23.84 -30.72 -18.03
C GLN A 223 -22.98 -30.84 -16.78
N PRO A 224 -21.66 -30.95 -16.91
CA PRO A 224 -20.76 -31.00 -15.76
C PRO A 224 -20.78 -29.67 -15.00
N ASN A 225 -21.02 -29.76 -13.71
CA ASN A 225 -20.96 -28.62 -12.82
C ASN A 225 -20.36 -29.02 -11.46
N ALA A 226 -19.75 -28.10 -10.77
CA ALA A 226 -19.22 -28.30 -9.44
C ALA A 226 -19.50 -27.07 -8.57
N PHE A 227 -19.77 -27.33 -7.30
CA PHE A 227 -19.90 -26.30 -6.27
C PHE A 227 -18.94 -26.62 -5.14
N GLY A 228 -18.24 -25.61 -4.61
CA GLY A 228 -17.28 -25.84 -3.53
C GLY A 228 -16.52 -24.59 -3.13
N LEU A 229 -15.44 -24.82 -2.38
CA LEU A 229 -14.56 -23.77 -1.93
C LEU A 229 -13.69 -23.21 -3.08
N VAL A 230 -13.48 -21.92 -3.05
CA VAL A 230 -12.62 -21.16 -3.97
C VAL A 230 -11.53 -20.52 -3.14
N LEU A 231 -10.30 -20.55 -3.64
CA LEU A 231 -9.18 -19.85 -3.04
C LEU A 231 -8.67 -18.79 -4.02
N ASN A 232 -8.34 -17.61 -3.49
CA ASN A 232 -7.79 -16.50 -4.25
C ASN A 232 -6.45 -16.07 -3.67
N LEU A 233 -5.47 -15.79 -4.51
CA LEU A 233 -4.18 -15.24 -4.11
C LEU A 233 -3.67 -14.32 -5.22
N GLY A 234 -3.14 -13.16 -4.87
CA GLY A 234 -2.62 -12.26 -5.89
C GLY A 234 -1.84 -11.08 -5.35
N VAL A 235 -1.33 -10.33 -6.30
CA VAL A 235 -0.65 -9.05 -6.08
C VAL A 235 -1.47 -7.93 -6.69
N SER A 236 -1.30 -6.73 -6.19
CA SER A 236 -2.09 -5.58 -6.64
C SER A 236 -1.29 -4.30 -6.66
N MET A 237 -1.69 -3.40 -7.53
CA MET A 237 -1.23 -2.03 -7.59
C MET A 237 -2.44 -1.10 -7.55
N THR A 238 -2.45 -0.18 -6.58
CA THR A 238 -3.51 0.83 -6.44
C THR A 238 -2.97 2.20 -6.85
N LEU A 239 -3.68 2.89 -7.73
CA LEU A 239 -3.36 4.22 -8.24
C LEU A 239 -4.46 5.20 -7.83
N ASN A 240 -4.05 6.39 -7.35
CA ASN A 240 -4.96 7.45 -6.92
C ASN A 240 -6.07 6.98 -5.95
N LEU A 241 -5.77 5.95 -5.14
CA LEU A 241 -6.65 5.34 -4.14
C LEU A 241 -7.92 4.67 -4.71
N LYS A 242 -8.24 4.86 -5.99
CA LYS A 242 -9.48 4.41 -6.64
C LYS A 242 -9.30 3.35 -7.71
N HIS A 243 -8.16 3.36 -8.41
CA HIS A 243 -7.88 2.45 -9.51
C HIS A 243 -7.01 1.30 -9.00
N ARG A 244 -7.50 0.08 -9.03
CA ARG A 244 -6.76 -1.08 -8.55
C ARG A 244 -6.60 -2.11 -9.66
N PHE A 245 -5.36 -2.42 -10.01
CA PHE A 245 -4.96 -3.49 -10.91
C PHE A 245 -4.51 -4.69 -10.11
N GLU A 246 -4.89 -5.88 -10.53
CA GLU A 246 -4.53 -7.11 -9.83
C GLU A 246 -4.05 -8.16 -10.83
N LEU A 247 -3.03 -8.92 -10.41
CA LEU A 247 -2.60 -10.16 -11.05
C LEU A 247 -2.80 -11.28 -10.04
N ALA A 248 -3.58 -12.29 -10.39
CA ALA A 248 -4.02 -13.27 -9.41
C ALA A 248 -4.20 -14.67 -9.97
N LEU A 249 -4.16 -15.59 -9.02
CA LEU A 249 -4.47 -17.00 -9.16
C LEU A 249 -5.76 -17.30 -8.39
N LYS A 250 -6.70 -17.95 -9.05
CA LYS A 250 -7.91 -18.49 -8.44
C LYS A 250 -7.92 -20.00 -8.59
N MET A 251 -8.11 -20.68 -7.50
CA MET A 251 -8.40 -22.12 -7.50
C MET A 251 -9.92 -22.28 -7.51
N PRO A 252 -10.51 -22.73 -8.63
CA PRO A 252 -11.95 -22.99 -8.69
C PRO A 252 -12.31 -24.18 -7.81
N PRO A 253 -13.61 -24.45 -7.56
CA PRO A 253 -14.04 -25.60 -6.78
C PRO A 253 -13.44 -26.91 -7.31
N LEU A 254 -12.59 -27.52 -6.49
CA LEU A 254 -11.80 -28.72 -6.83
C LEU A 254 -12.60 -30.03 -6.64
N LYS A 255 -13.86 -30.06 -6.99
CA LYS A 255 -14.50 -31.36 -7.11
C LYS A 255 -14.31 -31.88 -8.53
N GLU A 256 -13.71 -33.06 -8.62
CA GLU A 256 -13.90 -33.91 -9.80
C GLU A 256 -15.40 -34.01 -9.97
N THR A 257 -15.88 -33.32 -11.01
CA THR A 257 -17.31 -33.31 -11.25
C THR A 257 -17.74 -34.69 -11.56
N SER A 258 -18.61 -35.13 -10.71
CA SER A 258 -19.30 -36.38 -10.78
C SER A 258 -19.50 -36.84 -12.21
N GLN A 259 -19.16 -38.02 -12.42
CA GLN A 259 -19.80 -39.05 -13.18
C GLN A 259 -21.10 -38.61 -13.87
N THR A 260 -21.03 -37.64 -14.76
CA THR A 260 -21.91 -37.72 -15.90
C THR A 260 -21.43 -38.92 -16.68
N PHE A 261 -22.31 -39.82 -17.01
CA PHE A 261 -22.08 -41.12 -17.61
C PHE A 261 -21.08 -41.13 -18.78
N LEU A 262 -20.72 -39.96 -19.30
CA LEU A 262 -20.00 -39.82 -20.57
C LEU A 262 -18.63 -39.10 -20.46
N TYR A 263 -18.35 -38.25 -19.47
CA TYR A 263 -17.12 -37.43 -19.44
C TYR A 263 -16.54 -37.23 -18.05
N TYR A 264 -15.23 -37.21 -18.02
CA TYR A 264 -14.43 -36.78 -16.90
C TYR A 264 -13.95 -35.33 -17.18
N PHE A 265 -14.25 -34.41 -16.31
CA PHE A 265 -13.89 -33.01 -16.44
C PHE A 265 -12.99 -32.56 -15.30
N LYS A 266 -11.82 -31.99 -15.64
CA LYS A 266 -10.88 -31.43 -14.68
C LYS A 266 -10.50 -30.02 -15.12
N SER A 267 -10.76 -29.02 -14.28
CA SER A 267 -10.27 -27.66 -14.46
C SER A 267 -9.00 -27.43 -13.64
N THR A 268 -8.09 -26.64 -14.20
CA THR A 268 -6.90 -26.17 -13.48
C THR A 268 -7.19 -24.83 -12.79
N ASN A 269 -6.15 -24.20 -12.31
CA ASN A 269 -6.24 -22.85 -11.73
C ASN A 269 -6.57 -21.82 -12.83
N ILE A 270 -7.28 -20.76 -12.44
CA ILE A 270 -7.54 -19.60 -13.27
C ILE A 270 -6.48 -18.56 -12.98
N TYR A 271 -5.73 -18.15 -13.99
CA TYR A 271 -4.83 -17.02 -13.95
C TYR A 271 -5.52 -15.81 -14.54
N TYR A 272 -5.53 -14.68 -13.84
CA TYR A 272 -6.25 -13.53 -14.31
C TYR A 272 -5.59 -12.20 -13.96
N ILE A 273 -5.87 -11.21 -14.80
CA ILE A 273 -5.68 -9.82 -14.50
C ILE A 273 -7.04 -9.18 -14.26
N SER A 274 -7.11 -8.22 -13.36
CA SER A 274 -8.34 -7.46 -13.15
C SER A 274 -8.06 -5.99 -12.94
N TYR A 275 -9.03 -5.19 -13.32
CA TYR A 275 -9.10 -3.78 -13.02
C TYR A 275 -10.36 -3.52 -12.21
N ASN A 276 -10.19 -2.87 -11.05
CA ASN A 276 -11.28 -2.52 -10.15
C ASN A 276 -11.29 -1.01 -9.94
N TYR A 277 -12.48 -0.42 -10.00
CA TYR A 277 -12.72 0.99 -9.75
C TYR A 277 -13.56 1.17 -8.50
N LEU A 278 -13.08 1.98 -7.56
CA LEU A 278 -13.78 2.33 -6.32
C LEU A 278 -14.73 3.52 -6.59
N LEU A 279 -15.97 3.34 -6.28
CA LEU A 279 -17.06 4.31 -6.49
C LEU A 279 -17.00 5.49 -5.51
#